data_d444914e2251e5f1e0390724ced6b163
#
_entry.id   d444914e2251e5f1e0390724ced6b163
#
_cell.length_a   1.000
_cell.length_b   1.000
_cell.length_c   1.000
_cell.angle_alpha   90.00
_cell.angle_beta   90.00
_cell.angle_gamma   90.00
#
_symmetry.space_group_name_H-M   'P 1'
#
loop_
_entity.id
_entity.type
_entity.pdbx_description
1 polymer ?
#
loop_
_entity_poly.entity_id
_entity_poly.type
_entity_poly.pdbx_seq_one_letter_code
_entity_poly.pdbx_strand_id
1 'polypeptide(L)'
;MTEASGRAIALVKYWSAVLAGALLILAVVAINGHPTVFTDTDDYYALGKELATDVGLGPPPPELSDADVAQAKIDRHMGLTQMASRSAIYSIFLYATESAGTLWLVALAQASAVSWVVVLLWRAALPAEPRWSALLAIAVVSLVSPLPFFAGFAMPDIFAGIVVVAAALLLIYGDRLGRWERWSVGALLTIALSVHTSHILFMVPLLGIGGLMLVWLRPGRRAAAGRLASVGIAIVVALAANSIYGAAVRYETGEPLRNQPFLTARLLADGPGRAYLRHACEKGNVYTLCHYKAKPLNNSEDILWSDMPRSGVFMIADYNTRVALEEQEPRFVLGTIAYAPGAQLMASLKNWGQQLILIFVEDPIRNPHFYLTDPYWRQTNLPPVIERVADCGKHGRGCQSRLTMAQSRSWHGSWLIAAAAALGLAAALIRQRMATGRGEGRGDDRRLLAVAIMFAAGVILNAAVCGILSGPFPRYQSRIVWLIPAGAMLLLMRLRRKQPVAGDIAVA
;
A
#
# COMPACT_ATOMS: atom_id res chain seq x y z
N MET A 1 -20.13 7.31 40.78
CA MET A 1 -19.78 7.71 39.38
C MET A 1 -20.93 7.30 38.51
N THR A 2 -21.53 8.24 37.76
CA THR A 2 -22.64 7.94 36.85
C THR A 2 -22.14 7.09 35.66
N GLU A 3 -23.00 6.27 35.10
CA GLU A 3 -22.70 5.42 33.92
C GLU A 3 -22.12 6.23 32.74
N ALA A 4 -22.60 7.48 32.58
CA ALA A 4 -22.09 8.41 31.59
C ALA A 4 -20.62 8.81 31.83
N SER A 5 -20.23 9.05 33.08
CA SER A 5 -18.84 9.35 33.45
C SER A 5 -17.91 8.16 33.18
N GLY A 6 -18.35 6.93 33.46
CA GLY A 6 -17.59 5.73 33.16
C GLY A 6 -17.36 5.52 31.64
N ARG A 7 -18.37 5.79 30.81
CA ARG A 7 -18.26 5.73 29.33
C ARG A 7 -17.31 6.79 28.79
N ALA A 8 -17.39 8.03 29.28
CA ALA A 8 -16.49 9.11 28.88
C ALA A 8 -15.01 8.76 29.19
N ILE A 9 -14.73 8.29 30.40
CA ILE A 9 -13.36 7.86 30.79
C ILE A 9 -12.88 6.72 29.92
N ALA A 10 -13.72 5.74 29.58
CA ALA A 10 -13.35 4.64 28.72
C ALA A 10 -13.00 5.11 27.29
N LEU A 11 -13.74 6.09 26.75
CA LEU A 11 -13.50 6.69 25.44
C LEU A 11 -12.19 7.48 25.42
N VAL A 12 -11.96 8.33 26.42
CA VAL A 12 -10.69 9.08 26.58
C VAL A 12 -9.50 8.12 26.62
N LYS A 13 -9.55 7.08 27.45
CA LYS A 13 -8.50 6.06 27.53
C LYS A 13 -8.28 5.28 26.24
N TYR A 14 -9.33 5.12 25.42
CA TYR A 14 -9.22 4.47 24.11
C TYR A 14 -8.46 5.36 23.13
N TRP A 15 -8.86 6.61 22.96
CA TRP A 15 -8.24 7.54 22.04
C TRP A 15 -6.83 7.96 22.48
N SER A 16 -6.57 8.03 23.79
CA SER A 16 -5.20 8.26 24.27
C SER A 16 -4.26 7.11 23.91
N ALA A 17 -4.74 5.86 23.91
CA ALA A 17 -3.94 4.72 23.44
C ALA A 17 -3.68 4.80 21.93
N VAL A 18 -4.68 5.22 21.13
CA VAL A 18 -4.49 5.43 19.69
C VAL A 18 -3.45 6.51 19.41
N LEU A 19 -3.55 7.65 20.10
CA LEU A 19 -2.60 8.76 19.95
C LEU A 19 -1.19 8.33 20.42
N ALA A 20 -1.07 7.67 21.55
CA ALA A 20 0.23 7.17 22.03
C ALA A 20 0.87 6.19 21.03
N GLY A 21 0.08 5.29 20.45
CA GLY A 21 0.57 4.39 19.40
C GLY A 21 0.99 5.13 18.12
N ALA A 22 0.25 6.17 17.70
CA ALA A 22 0.65 7.01 16.58
C ALA A 22 1.98 7.72 16.85
N LEU A 23 2.18 8.27 18.06
CA LEU A 23 3.42 8.92 18.45
C LEU A 23 4.61 7.93 18.50
N LEU A 24 4.39 6.69 18.94
CA LEU A 24 5.41 5.64 18.88
C LEU A 24 5.83 5.35 17.43
N ILE A 25 4.88 5.26 16.51
CA ILE A 25 5.17 5.08 15.08
C ILE A 25 5.95 6.29 14.54
N LEU A 26 5.54 7.51 14.89
CA LEU A 26 6.17 8.74 14.41
C LEU A 26 7.55 9.01 15.03
N ALA A 27 7.97 8.28 16.05
CA ALA A 27 9.28 8.49 16.68
C ALA A 27 10.44 8.41 15.67
N VAL A 28 10.38 7.50 14.69
CA VAL A 28 11.38 7.38 13.62
C VAL A 28 11.35 8.62 12.70
N VAL A 29 10.18 9.12 12.36
CA VAL A 29 10.01 10.34 11.56
C VAL A 29 10.58 11.55 12.29
N ALA A 30 10.35 11.63 13.61
CA ALA A 30 10.91 12.68 14.47
C ALA A 30 12.45 12.62 14.54
N ILE A 31 13.02 11.42 14.61
CA ILE A 31 14.48 11.22 14.56
C ILE A 31 15.05 11.70 13.22
N ASN A 32 14.35 11.46 12.12
CA ASN A 32 14.72 11.94 10.79
C ASN A 32 14.52 13.47 10.65
N GLY A 33 13.64 14.05 11.45
CA GLY A 33 13.35 15.49 11.52
C GLY A 33 12.19 15.94 10.64
N HIS A 34 11.83 15.21 9.58
CA HIS A 34 10.71 15.52 8.69
C HIS A 34 10.10 14.25 8.09
N PRO A 35 8.80 14.27 7.73
CA PRO A 35 8.21 13.30 6.81
C PRO A 35 8.98 13.28 5.49
N THR A 36 9.04 12.13 4.85
CA THR A 36 9.86 11.91 3.66
C THR A 36 9.02 11.95 2.40
N VAL A 37 9.58 12.50 1.32
CA VAL A 37 8.97 12.55 -0.03
C VAL A 37 9.63 11.54 -0.95
N PHE A 38 8.88 11.04 -1.91
CA PHE A 38 9.34 10.20 -3.02
C PHE A 38 9.22 10.95 -4.34
N THR A 39 9.83 10.40 -5.39
CA THR A 39 9.63 10.90 -6.76
C THR A 39 8.15 10.97 -7.15
N ASP A 40 7.36 9.99 -6.71
CA ASP A 40 5.92 9.95 -7.00
C ASP A 40 5.11 10.96 -6.16
N THR A 41 5.68 11.58 -5.13
CA THR A 41 4.97 12.53 -4.25
C THR A 41 4.57 13.79 -5.01
N ASP A 42 5.40 14.23 -5.97
CA ASP A 42 5.10 15.40 -6.79
C ASP A 42 3.89 15.19 -7.69
N ASP A 43 3.77 14.01 -8.31
CA ASP A 43 2.62 13.69 -9.15
C ASP A 43 1.30 13.72 -8.33
N TYR A 44 1.33 13.18 -7.09
CA TYR A 44 0.17 13.25 -6.18
C TYR A 44 -0.15 14.70 -5.80
N TYR A 45 0.89 15.49 -5.50
CA TYR A 45 0.72 16.89 -5.12
C TYR A 45 0.18 17.71 -6.30
N ALA A 46 0.77 17.55 -7.49
CA ALA A 46 0.36 18.22 -8.71
C ALA A 46 -1.10 17.97 -9.03
N LEU A 47 -1.52 16.71 -9.05
CA LEU A 47 -2.90 16.33 -9.29
C LEU A 47 -3.84 16.91 -8.21
N GLY A 48 -3.44 16.90 -6.93
CA GLY A 48 -4.24 17.47 -5.86
C GLY A 48 -4.41 18.99 -5.97
N LYS A 49 -3.35 19.68 -6.38
CA LYS A 49 -3.39 21.13 -6.67
C LYS A 49 -4.30 21.46 -7.84
N GLU A 50 -4.19 20.70 -8.96
CA GLU A 50 -5.04 20.85 -10.13
C GLU A 50 -6.52 20.70 -9.75
N LEU A 51 -6.88 19.59 -9.11
CA LEU A 51 -8.25 19.32 -8.67
C LEU A 51 -8.80 20.38 -7.70
N ALA A 52 -7.97 20.90 -6.80
CA ALA A 52 -8.37 21.98 -5.89
C ALA A 52 -8.58 23.29 -6.65
N THR A 53 -7.77 23.60 -7.64
CA THR A 53 -7.89 24.78 -8.49
C THR A 53 -9.17 24.75 -9.31
N ASP A 54 -9.50 23.59 -9.91
CA ASP A 54 -10.72 23.40 -10.71
C ASP A 54 -12.01 23.65 -9.92
N VAL A 55 -11.99 23.33 -8.63
CA VAL A 55 -13.15 23.60 -7.75
C VAL A 55 -13.06 24.95 -7.00
N GLY A 56 -12.09 25.81 -7.35
CA GLY A 56 -11.93 27.14 -6.76
C GLY A 56 -11.34 27.15 -5.35
N LEU A 57 -10.77 26.05 -4.87
CA LEU A 57 -10.10 25.92 -3.58
C LEU A 57 -8.56 26.01 -3.68
N GLY A 58 -8.02 26.01 -4.89
CA GLY A 58 -6.60 26.17 -5.17
C GLY A 58 -6.21 27.62 -5.50
N PRO A 59 -4.92 27.91 -5.64
CA PRO A 59 -4.46 29.19 -6.15
C PRO A 59 -4.99 29.37 -7.58
N PRO A 60 -5.26 30.62 -8.01
CA PRO A 60 -5.62 30.87 -9.41
C PRO A 60 -4.52 30.31 -10.31
N PRO A 61 -4.87 29.76 -11.49
CA PRO A 61 -3.87 29.33 -12.45
C PRO A 61 -2.96 30.53 -12.75
N PRO A 62 -1.62 30.31 -12.86
CA PRO A 62 -0.70 31.37 -13.19
C PRO A 62 -1.12 32.00 -14.53
N GLU A 63 -0.99 33.32 -14.67
CA GLU A 63 -1.10 33.96 -15.96
C GLU A 63 0.00 33.36 -16.87
N LEU A 64 -0.42 32.49 -17.78
CA LEU A 64 0.50 31.80 -18.68
C LEU A 64 0.89 32.78 -19.79
N SER A 65 2.18 32.92 -20.05
CA SER A 65 2.65 33.58 -21.27
C SER A 65 2.20 32.81 -22.51
N ASP A 66 2.18 33.45 -23.69
CA ASP A 66 1.85 32.78 -24.95
C ASP A 66 2.73 31.54 -25.22
N ALA A 67 3.99 31.57 -24.75
CA ALA A 67 4.90 30.43 -24.82
C ALA A 67 4.47 29.29 -23.88
N ASP A 68 4.03 29.61 -22.66
CA ASP A 68 3.56 28.63 -21.69
C ASP A 68 2.22 28.03 -22.14
N VAL A 69 1.33 28.83 -22.77
CA VAL A 69 0.08 28.34 -23.39
C VAL A 69 0.38 27.39 -24.53
N ALA A 70 1.39 27.71 -25.36
CA ALA A 70 1.81 26.81 -26.43
C ALA A 70 2.40 25.51 -25.89
N GLN A 71 3.24 25.59 -24.83
CA GLN A 71 3.80 24.43 -24.16
C GLN A 71 2.71 23.59 -23.46
N ALA A 72 1.77 24.22 -22.76
CA ALA A 72 0.64 23.52 -22.14
C ALA A 72 -0.25 22.80 -23.16
N LYS A 73 -0.42 23.35 -24.37
CA LYS A 73 -1.08 22.66 -25.48
C LYS A 73 -0.29 21.46 -25.97
N ILE A 74 1.05 21.59 -26.06
CA ILE A 74 1.93 20.46 -26.38
C ILE A 74 1.84 19.40 -25.30
N ASP A 75 1.88 19.78 -24.03
CA ASP A 75 1.81 18.86 -22.88
C ASP A 75 0.44 18.16 -22.80
N ARG A 76 -0.65 18.86 -23.10
CA ARG A 76 -1.98 18.25 -23.28
C ARG A 76 -2.02 17.30 -24.49
N HIS A 77 -1.44 17.68 -25.61
CA HIS A 77 -1.31 16.80 -26.78
C HIS A 77 -0.40 15.60 -26.52
N MET A 78 0.59 15.77 -25.65
CA MET A 78 1.47 14.69 -25.20
C MET A 78 0.79 13.77 -24.16
N GLY A 79 -0.39 14.12 -23.67
CA GLY A 79 -1.16 13.31 -22.73
C GLY A 79 -0.53 13.18 -21.34
N LEU A 80 0.37 14.08 -20.96
CA LEU A 80 1.04 14.08 -19.67
C LEU A 80 0.07 14.34 -18.52
N THR A 81 -0.96 15.17 -18.76
CA THR A 81 -1.98 15.53 -17.78
C THR A 81 -3.15 14.54 -17.67
N GLN A 82 -3.23 13.57 -18.57
CA GLN A 82 -4.38 12.64 -18.68
C GLN A 82 -4.03 11.20 -18.29
N MET A 83 -2.89 10.98 -17.68
CA MET A 83 -2.47 9.64 -17.29
C MET A 83 -3.04 9.22 -15.94
N ALA A 84 -3.64 8.03 -15.86
CA ALA A 84 -4.17 7.40 -14.63
C ALA A 84 -3.06 6.93 -13.70
N SER A 85 -2.07 7.78 -13.43
CA SER A 85 -0.92 7.34 -12.65
C SER A 85 -1.14 7.43 -11.15
N ARG A 86 -2.05 8.33 -10.69
CA ARG A 86 -2.20 8.64 -9.25
C ARG A 86 -3.66 8.68 -8.82
N SER A 87 -3.92 8.38 -7.54
CA SER A 87 -5.26 8.45 -6.96
C SER A 87 -5.66 9.88 -6.64
N ALA A 88 -6.78 10.36 -7.18
CA ALA A 88 -7.34 11.66 -6.87
C ALA A 88 -7.61 11.84 -5.35
N ILE A 89 -8.06 10.79 -4.67
CA ILE A 89 -8.38 10.83 -3.22
C ILE A 89 -7.11 11.11 -2.40
N TYR A 90 -6.01 10.41 -2.67
CA TYR A 90 -4.76 10.66 -1.96
C TYR A 90 -4.15 12.00 -2.36
N SER A 91 -4.27 12.38 -3.61
CA SER A 91 -3.78 13.67 -4.14
C SER A 91 -4.44 14.86 -3.46
N ILE A 92 -5.75 14.87 -3.33
CA ILE A 92 -6.50 15.91 -2.59
C ILE A 92 -6.08 15.93 -1.11
N PHE A 93 -5.95 14.77 -0.47
CA PHE A 93 -5.50 14.68 0.93
C PHE A 93 -4.09 15.24 1.11
N LEU A 94 -3.15 14.89 0.23
CA LEU A 94 -1.78 15.38 0.28
C LEU A 94 -1.72 16.91 0.07
N TYR A 95 -2.39 17.41 -0.96
CA TYR A 95 -2.46 18.84 -1.24
C TYR A 95 -3.07 19.62 -0.07
N ALA A 96 -4.19 19.18 0.47
CA ALA A 96 -4.86 19.85 1.58
C ALA A 96 -4.00 19.91 2.86
N THR A 97 -3.24 18.85 3.14
CA THR A 97 -2.36 18.81 4.32
C THR A 97 -1.09 19.63 4.13
N GLU A 98 -0.52 19.64 2.93
CA GLU A 98 0.64 20.48 2.60
C GLU A 98 0.25 21.95 2.59
N SER A 99 -0.88 22.32 2.01
CA SER A 99 -1.43 23.68 1.98
C SER A 99 -1.74 24.21 3.39
N ALA A 100 -2.01 23.34 4.37
CA ALA A 100 -2.08 23.71 5.79
C ALA A 100 -0.70 23.98 6.42
N GLY A 101 0.38 23.94 5.64
CA GLY A 101 1.73 24.34 6.00
C GLY A 101 2.65 23.21 6.44
N THR A 102 2.23 21.94 6.38
CA THR A 102 3.12 20.87 6.85
C THR A 102 2.74 19.46 6.41
N LEU A 103 3.74 18.67 6.00
CA LEU A 103 3.59 17.23 5.77
C LEU A 103 3.47 16.39 7.04
N TRP A 104 3.68 16.97 8.22
CA TRP A 104 3.47 16.25 9.49
C TRP A 104 2.02 15.81 9.67
N LEU A 105 1.06 16.54 9.09
CA LEU A 105 -0.36 16.14 9.11
C LEU A 105 -0.60 14.85 8.32
N VAL A 106 0.12 14.65 7.19
CA VAL A 106 0.08 13.37 6.45
C VAL A 106 0.59 12.24 7.32
N ALA A 107 1.80 12.40 7.89
CA ALA A 107 2.41 11.38 8.73
C ALA A 107 1.55 11.08 9.97
N LEU A 108 1.01 12.11 10.62
CA LEU A 108 0.13 11.94 11.79
C LEU A 108 -1.16 11.19 11.43
N ALA A 109 -1.80 11.53 10.32
CA ALA A 109 -3.03 10.86 9.88
C ALA A 109 -2.76 9.39 9.54
N GLN A 110 -1.68 9.10 8.81
CA GLN A 110 -1.27 7.74 8.45
C GLN A 110 -0.92 6.91 9.69
N ALA A 111 -0.09 7.43 10.58
CA ALA A 111 0.27 6.76 11.84
C ALA A 111 -0.95 6.55 12.75
N SER A 112 -1.87 7.53 12.80
CA SER A 112 -3.10 7.41 13.58
C SER A 112 -4.03 6.34 13.01
N ALA A 113 -4.16 6.23 11.69
CA ALA A 113 -4.94 5.19 11.04
C ALA A 113 -4.38 3.79 11.36
N VAL A 114 -3.06 3.60 11.26
CA VAL A 114 -2.40 2.33 11.63
C VAL A 114 -2.62 2.01 13.11
N SER A 115 -2.31 2.97 13.99
CA SER A 115 -2.47 2.80 15.44
C SER A 115 -3.90 2.43 15.79
N TRP A 116 -4.88 3.13 15.19
CA TRP A 116 -6.29 2.88 15.45
C TRP A 116 -6.72 1.47 15.07
N VAL A 117 -6.41 1.00 13.86
CA VAL A 117 -6.81 -0.36 13.45
C VAL A 117 -6.08 -1.44 14.26
N VAL A 118 -4.84 -1.20 14.68
CA VAL A 118 -4.09 -2.14 15.54
C VAL A 118 -4.69 -2.17 16.95
N VAL A 119 -4.95 -1.03 17.58
CA VAL A 119 -5.59 -0.96 18.92
C VAL A 119 -6.98 -1.60 18.89
N LEU A 120 -7.75 -1.36 17.82
CA LEU A 120 -9.07 -1.96 17.63
C LEU A 120 -8.99 -3.48 17.47
N LEU A 121 -8.03 -3.96 16.67
CA LEU A 121 -7.78 -5.39 16.50
C LEU A 121 -7.37 -6.06 17.80
N TRP A 122 -6.47 -5.42 18.57
CA TRP A 122 -6.04 -5.91 19.89
C TRP A 122 -7.20 -6.06 20.84
N ARG A 123 -8.03 -5.02 20.95
CA ARG A 123 -9.24 -5.05 21.77
C ARG A 123 -10.21 -6.17 21.35
N ALA A 124 -10.41 -6.34 20.02
CA ALA A 124 -11.30 -7.36 19.51
C ALA A 124 -10.76 -8.78 19.67
N ALA A 125 -9.44 -8.95 19.49
CA ALA A 125 -8.77 -10.25 19.50
C ALA A 125 -8.42 -10.73 20.93
N LEU A 126 -8.04 -9.79 21.80
CA LEU A 126 -7.53 -10.04 23.16
C LEU A 126 -8.26 -9.17 24.20
N PRO A 127 -9.59 -9.33 24.37
CA PRO A 127 -10.43 -8.40 25.15
C PRO A 127 -10.05 -8.31 26.64
N ALA A 128 -9.37 -9.30 27.16
CA ALA A 128 -8.94 -9.30 28.56
C ALA A 128 -7.49 -8.82 28.75
N GLU A 129 -6.79 -8.46 27.66
CA GLU A 129 -5.47 -7.85 27.76
C GLU A 129 -5.59 -6.34 28.04
N PRO A 130 -4.71 -5.78 28.87
CA PRO A 130 -4.68 -4.34 29.10
C PRO A 130 -4.26 -3.60 27.81
N ARG A 131 -4.70 -2.37 27.66
CA ARG A 131 -4.45 -1.57 26.43
C ARG A 131 -2.97 -1.30 26.17
N TRP A 132 -2.13 -1.26 27.22
CA TRP A 132 -0.69 -1.12 27.03
C TRP A 132 -0.07 -2.27 26.25
N SER A 133 -0.70 -3.45 26.21
CA SER A 133 -0.22 -4.57 25.39
C SER A 133 -0.30 -4.29 23.90
N ALA A 134 -1.29 -3.51 23.45
CA ALA A 134 -1.36 -3.01 22.06
C ALA A 134 -0.23 -2.00 21.79
N LEU A 135 0.06 -1.10 22.74
CA LEU A 135 1.17 -0.15 22.61
C LEU A 135 2.52 -0.87 22.58
N LEU A 136 2.71 -1.90 23.40
CA LEU A 136 3.91 -2.73 23.33
C LEU A 136 4.05 -3.41 21.97
N ALA A 137 2.95 -3.93 21.43
CA ALA A 137 2.98 -4.52 20.09
C ALA A 137 3.32 -3.49 19.00
N ILE A 138 2.73 -2.28 19.06
CA ILE A 138 3.07 -1.19 18.13
C ILE A 138 4.55 -0.82 18.26
N ALA A 139 5.08 -0.69 19.47
CA ALA A 139 6.48 -0.37 19.69
C ALA A 139 7.42 -1.45 19.13
N VAL A 140 7.14 -2.74 19.41
CA VAL A 140 7.93 -3.86 18.88
C VAL A 140 7.85 -3.88 17.35
N VAL A 141 6.65 -3.80 16.76
CA VAL A 141 6.47 -3.80 15.30
C VAL A 141 7.19 -2.62 14.65
N SER A 142 7.14 -1.43 15.29
CA SER A 142 7.85 -0.24 14.80
C SER A 142 9.37 -0.40 14.85
N LEU A 143 9.87 -1.13 15.83
CA LEU A 143 11.32 -1.37 15.98
C LEU A 143 11.84 -2.41 14.98
N VAL A 144 11.06 -3.47 14.73
CA VAL A 144 11.52 -4.64 13.97
C VAL A 144 11.07 -4.66 12.50
N SER A 145 10.33 -3.65 12.05
CA SER A 145 9.82 -3.57 10.68
C SER A 145 9.88 -2.16 10.08
N PRO A 146 9.76 -2.03 8.74
CA PRO A 146 9.74 -0.74 8.07
C PRO A 146 8.51 0.13 8.34
N LEU A 147 7.54 -0.30 9.15
CA LEU A 147 6.29 0.41 9.42
C LEU A 147 6.45 1.93 9.66
N PRO A 148 7.36 2.40 10.55
CA PRO A 148 7.47 3.82 10.84
C PRO A 148 7.89 4.68 9.65
N PHE A 149 8.73 4.13 8.77
CA PHE A 149 9.16 4.82 7.55
C PHE A 149 7.98 5.04 6.62
N PHE A 150 7.20 3.98 6.36
CA PHE A 150 6.03 4.05 5.48
C PHE A 150 4.90 4.91 6.05
N ALA A 151 4.74 4.97 7.37
CA ALA A 151 3.82 5.91 8.00
C ALA A 151 4.26 7.37 7.86
N GLY A 152 5.58 7.62 7.73
CA GLY A 152 6.17 8.94 7.53
C GLY A 152 6.34 9.37 6.07
N PHE A 153 6.11 8.49 5.11
CA PHE A 153 6.20 8.82 3.69
C PHE A 153 4.96 9.58 3.24
N ALA A 154 5.15 10.65 2.48
CA ALA A 154 4.07 11.36 1.78
C ALA A 154 3.60 10.55 0.56
N MET A 155 3.17 9.30 0.81
CA MET A 155 2.81 8.26 -0.14
C MET A 155 1.72 7.36 0.43
N PRO A 156 0.82 6.79 -0.42
CA PRO A 156 -0.27 5.94 0.05
C PRO A 156 0.16 4.52 0.44
N ASP A 157 1.44 4.19 0.41
CA ASP A 157 1.97 2.84 0.56
C ASP A 157 1.56 2.15 1.87
N ILE A 158 1.50 2.90 2.98
CA ILE A 158 1.11 2.36 4.29
C ILE A 158 -0.30 1.75 4.30
N PHE A 159 -1.17 2.22 3.42
CA PHE A 159 -2.54 1.73 3.33
C PHE A 159 -2.65 0.27 2.87
N ALA A 160 -1.62 -0.30 2.22
CA ALA A 160 -1.59 -1.71 1.86
C ALA A 160 -1.76 -2.63 3.08
N GLY A 161 -1.05 -2.35 4.19
CA GLY A 161 -1.21 -3.11 5.43
C GLY A 161 -2.54 -2.81 6.13
N ILE A 162 -3.02 -1.55 6.07
CA ILE A 162 -4.31 -1.15 6.63
C ILE A 162 -5.46 -1.92 5.97
N VAL A 163 -5.42 -2.13 4.64
CA VAL A 163 -6.41 -2.95 3.91
C VAL A 163 -6.56 -4.33 4.56
N VAL A 164 -5.46 -5.01 4.83
CA VAL A 164 -5.48 -6.37 5.39
C VAL A 164 -6.02 -6.38 6.82
N VAL A 165 -5.60 -5.43 7.67
CA VAL A 165 -6.09 -5.34 9.06
C VAL A 165 -7.57 -4.98 9.11
N ALA A 166 -8.00 -4.01 8.29
CA ALA A 166 -9.42 -3.61 8.23
C ALA A 166 -10.30 -4.75 7.72
N ALA A 167 -9.87 -5.47 6.69
CA ALA A 167 -10.56 -6.66 6.19
C ALA A 167 -10.65 -7.76 7.28
N ALA A 168 -9.56 -8.03 8.01
CA ALA A 168 -9.55 -8.99 9.10
C ALA A 168 -10.50 -8.58 10.23
N LEU A 169 -10.56 -7.30 10.59
CA LEU A 169 -11.51 -6.76 11.57
C LEU A 169 -12.96 -7.01 11.14
N LEU A 170 -13.32 -6.67 9.91
CA LEU A 170 -14.69 -6.82 9.41
C LEU A 170 -15.10 -8.29 9.25
N LEU A 171 -14.21 -9.13 8.71
CA LEU A 171 -14.51 -10.53 8.41
C LEU A 171 -14.45 -11.41 9.67
N ILE A 172 -13.42 -11.28 10.50
CA ILE A 172 -13.19 -12.19 11.62
C ILE A 172 -13.83 -11.68 12.92
N TYR A 173 -13.78 -10.39 13.17
CA TYR A 173 -14.26 -9.76 14.41
C TYR A 173 -15.47 -8.84 14.24
N GLY A 174 -16.16 -8.87 13.11
CA GLY A 174 -17.29 -7.97 12.85
C GLY A 174 -18.42 -8.04 13.91
N ASP A 175 -18.56 -9.17 14.64
CA ASP A 175 -19.48 -9.31 15.77
C ASP A 175 -18.98 -8.62 17.06
N ARG A 176 -17.69 -8.38 17.19
CA ARG A 176 -17.07 -7.71 18.36
C ARG A 176 -16.92 -6.20 18.17
N LEU A 177 -17.23 -5.70 16.97
CA LEU A 177 -17.21 -4.28 16.65
C LEU A 177 -18.58 -3.65 16.91
N GLY A 178 -18.59 -2.47 17.53
CA GLY A 178 -19.77 -1.63 17.60
C GLY A 178 -20.25 -1.17 16.20
N ARG A 179 -21.49 -0.67 16.10
CA ARG A 179 -22.04 -0.20 14.82
C ARG A 179 -21.14 0.86 14.17
N TRP A 180 -20.75 1.87 14.92
CA TRP A 180 -19.90 2.95 14.43
C TRP A 180 -18.50 2.49 14.04
N GLU A 181 -17.92 1.55 14.79
CA GLU A 181 -16.61 0.96 14.45
C GLU A 181 -16.64 0.20 13.14
N ARG A 182 -17.70 -0.58 12.88
CA ARG A 182 -17.88 -1.27 11.61
C ARG A 182 -17.95 -0.28 10.44
N TRP A 183 -18.74 0.79 10.58
CA TRP A 183 -18.83 1.81 9.56
C TRP A 183 -17.51 2.54 9.34
N SER A 184 -16.83 2.93 10.41
CA SER A 184 -15.54 3.63 10.31
C SER A 184 -14.43 2.75 9.73
N VAL A 185 -14.37 1.46 10.11
CA VAL A 185 -13.43 0.50 9.50
C VAL A 185 -13.78 0.24 8.04
N GLY A 186 -15.07 0.15 7.70
CA GLY A 186 -15.53 0.05 6.30
C GLY A 186 -15.13 1.26 5.47
N ALA A 187 -15.33 2.47 6.00
CA ALA A 187 -14.92 3.71 5.35
C ALA A 187 -13.39 3.79 5.16
N LEU A 188 -12.62 3.45 6.20
CA LEU A 188 -11.16 3.40 6.09
C LEU A 188 -10.71 2.35 5.06
N LEU A 189 -11.34 1.18 5.02
CA LEU A 189 -11.06 0.16 4.01
C LEU A 189 -11.34 0.70 2.61
N THR A 190 -12.47 1.39 2.41
CA THR A 190 -12.82 2.02 1.12
C THR A 190 -11.75 3.03 0.70
N ILE A 191 -11.36 3.94 1.59
CA ILE A 191 -10.28 4.90 1.33
C ILE A 191 -8.98 4.16 0.98
N ALA A 192 -8.57 3.19 1.81
CA ALA A 192 -7.36 2.42 1.60
C ALA A 192 -7.32 1.66 0.27
N LEU A 193 -8.48 1.20 -0.23
CA LEU A 193 -8.61 0.59 -1.55
C LEU A 193 -8.57 1.61 -2.68
N SER A 194 -9.11 2.82 -2.47
CA SER A 194 -9.19 3.86 -3.49
C SER A 194 -7.86 4.58 -3.74
N VAL A 195 -6.94 4.58 -2.77
CA VAL A 195 -5.67 5.33 -2.88
C VAL A 195 -4.61 4.64 -3.74
N HIS A 196 -4.78 3.35 -4.08
CA HIS A 196 -3.83 2.64 -4.94
C HIS A 196 -4.46 1.40 -5.58
N THR A 197 -4.39 1.27 -6.91
CA THR A 197 -5.01 0.18 -7.67
C THR A 197 -4.55 -1.21 -7.22
N SER A 198 -3.26 -1.38 -6.87
CA SER A 198 -2.75 -2.67 -6.40
C SER A 198 -3.46 -3.17 -5.13
N HIS A 199 -4.03 -2.28 -4.32
CA HIS A 199 -4.77 -2.65 -3.11
C HIS A 199 -6.05 -3.40 -3.45
N ILE A 200 -6.77 -3.00 -4.51
CA ILE A 200 -7.96 -3.71 -5.00
C ILE A 200 -7.55 -5.08 -5.56
N LEU A 201 -6.46 -5.13 -6.35
CA LEU A 201 -6.02 -6.35 -6.99
C LEU A 201 -5.67 -7.46 -6.01
N PHE A 202 -4.98 -7.17 -4.89
CA PHE A 202 -4.72 -8.21 -3.89
C PHE A 202 -5.88 -8.42 -2.91
N MET A 203 -6.77 -7.41 -2.73
CA MET A 203 -7.93 -7.55 -1.83
C MET A 203 -8.96 -8.56 -2.36
N VAL A 204 -9.16 -8.64 -3.68
CA VAL A 204 -10.12 -9.59 -4.27
C VAL A 204 -9.78 -11.06 -3.90
N PRO A 205 -8.57 -11.60 -4.15
CA PRO A 205 -8.22 -12.94 -3.70
C PRO A 205 -8.17 -13.07 -2.16
N LEU A 206 -7.79 -12.01 -1.45
CA LEU A 206 -7.81 -12.00 0.03
C LEU A 206 -9.24 -12.12 0.58
N LEU A 207 -10.25 -11.54 -0.09
CA LEU A 207 -11.66 -11.72 0.25
C LEU A 207 -12.08 -13.18 0.09
N GLY A 208 -11.60 -13.87 -0.95
CA GLY A 208 -11.81 -15.32 -1.12
C GLY A 208 -11.25 -16.13 0.06
N ILE A 209 -10.00 -15.82 0.48
CA ILE A 209 -9.39 -16.45 1.66
C ILE A 209 -10.21 -16.14 2.93
N GLY A 210 -10.63 -14.88 3.10
CA GLY A 210 -11.51 -14.47 4.20
C GLY A 210 -12.83 -15.26 4.22
N GLY A 211 -13.42 -15.51 3.05
CA GLY A 211 -14.59 -16.38 2.88
C GLY A 211 -14.34 -17.81 3.37
N LEU A 212 -13.20 -18.40 3.01
CA LEU A 212 -12.79 -19.72 3.52
C LEU A 212 -12.61 -19.71 5.04
N MET A 213 -12.04 -18.62 5.60
CA MET A 213 -11.93 -18.48 7.06
C MET A 213 -13.31 -18.39 7.73
N LEU A 214 -14.29 -17.72 7.11
CA LEU A 214 -15.66 -17.68 7.63
C LEU A 214 -16.32 -19.05 7.58
N VAL A 215 -16.11 -19.85 6.52
CA VAL A 215 -16.58 -21.25 6.47
C VAL A 215 -15.98 -22.05 7.63
N TRP A 216 -14.69 -21.87 7.89
CA TRP A 216 -14.01 -22.56 9.01
C TRP A 216 -14.48 -22.09 10.40
N LEU A 217 -14.76 -20.80 10.58
CA LEU A 217 -15.22 -20.20 11.83
C LEU A 217 -16.71 -20.46 12.12
N ARG A 218 -17.52 -20.72 11.09
CA ARG A 218 -18.96 -21.02 11.17
C ARG A 218 -19.80 -19.98 11.93
N PRO A 219 -19.74 -18.67 11.58
CA PRO A 219 -20.51 -17.64 12.29
C PRO A 219 -22.03 -17.65 12.00
N GLY A 220 -22.52 -18.57 11.23
CA GLY A 220 -23.89 -18.58 10.69
C GLY A 220 -24.01 -17.85 9.34
N ARG A 221 -24.90 -18.33 8.46
CA ARG A 221 -24.98 -17.85 7.05
C ARG A 221 -25.24 -16.36 6.93
N ARG A 222 -26.19 -15.80 7.71
CA ARG A 222 -26.51 -14.35 7.66
C ARG A 222 -25.35 -13.49 8.12
N ALA A 223 -24.66 -13.88 9.20
CA ALA A 223 -23.51 -13.16 9.71
C ALA A 223 -22.33 -13.24 8.72
N ALA A 224 -22.06 -14.40 8.13
CA ALA A 224 -21.03 -14.56 7.10
C ALA A 224 -21.33 -13.69 5.87
N ALA A 225 -22.56 -13.74 5.35
CA ALA A 225 -22.99 -12.92 4.22
C ALA A 225 -22.86 -11.42 4.51
N GLY A 226 -23.29 -10.95 5.68
CA GLY A 226 -23.16 -9.54 6.07
C GLY A 226 -21.70 -9.07 6.19
N ARG A 227 -20.79 -9.93 6.68
CA ARG A 227 -19.35 -9.62 6.77
C ARG A 227 -18.69 -9.58 5.39
N LEU A 228 -19.01 -10.53 4.51
CA LEU A 228 -18.52 -10.51 3.13
C LEU A 228 -19.07 -9.30 2.37
N ALA A 229 -20.36 -9.00 2.54
CA ALA A 229 -21.00 -7.84 1.92
C ALA A 229 -20.34 -6.53 2.34
N SER A 230 -19.96 -6.36 3.62
CA SER A 230 -19.29 -5.13 4.10
C SER A 230 -17.97 -4.87 3.40
N VAL A 231 -17.18 -5.91 3.14
CA VAL A 231 -15.91 -5.80 2.39
C VAL A 231 -16.17 -5.66 0.88
N GLY A 232 -17.15 -6.41 0.35
CA GLY A 232 -17.55 -6.31 -1.05
C GLY A 232 -18.04 -4.89 -1.41
N ILE A 233 -18.85 -4.27 -0.54
CA ILE A 233 -19.30 -2.90 -0.70
C ILE A 233 -18.11 -1.92 -0.72
N ALA A 234 -17.12 -2.09 0.17
CA ALA A 234 -15.92 -1.26 0.17
C ALA A 234 -15.15 -1.35 -1.17
N ILE A 235 -15.03 -2.55 -1.74
CA ILE A 235 -14.42 -2.77 -3.06
C ILE A 235 -15.23 -2.06 -4.16
N VAL A 236 -16.55 -2.26 -4.18
CA VAL A 236 -17.42 -1.66 -5.20
C VAL A 236 -17.39 -0.14 -5.12
N VAL A 237 -17.44 0.44 -3.91
CA VAL A 237 -17.37 1.90 -3.73
C VAL A 237 -16.01 2.44 -4.14
N ALA A 238 -14.91 1.75 -3.85
CA ALA A 238 -13.58 2.15 -4.30
C ALA A 238 -13.44 2.12 -5.83
N LEU A 239 -13.97 1.08 -6.49
CA LEU A 239 -14.01 1.01 -7.95
C LEU A 239 -14.89 2.12 -8.54
N ALA A 240 -16.05 2.37 -7.95
CA ALA A 240 -16.95 3.44 -8.39
C ALA A 240 -16.29 4.83 -8.27
N ALA A 241 -15.58 5.10 -7.17
CA ALA A 241 -14.87 6.37 -6.97
C ALA A 241 -13.81 6.60 -8.06
N ASN A 242 -13.01 5.58 -8.40
CA ASN A 242 -12.05 5.67 -9.48
C ASN A 242 -12.71 5.83 -10.86
N SER A 243 -13.85 5.15 -11.09
CA SER A 243 -14.61 5.28 -12.35
C SER A 243 -15.25 6.66 -12.48
N ILE A 244 -15.77 7.24 -11.40
CA ILE A 244 -16.33 8.60 -11.38
C ILE A 244 -15.23 9.61 -11.72
N TYR A 245 -14.04 9.47 -11.12
CA TYR A 245 -12.91 10.32 -11.44
C TYR A 245 -12.54 10.23 -12.95
N GLY A 246 -12.42 9.02 -13.50
CA GLY A 246 -12.15 8.84 -14.92
C GLY A 246 -13.25 9.42 -15.83
N ALA A 247 -14.52 9.33 -15.41
CA ALA A 247 -15.64 9.94 -16.14
C ALA A 247 -15.60 11.47 -16.07
N ALA A 248 -15.22 12.06 -14.94
CA ALA A 248 -15.06 13.51 -14.80
C ALA A 248 -13.93 14.03 -15.71
N VAL A 249 -12.77 13.37 -15.69
CA VAL A 249 -11.65 13.71 -16.60
C VAL A 249 -12.11 13.66 -18.06
N ARG A 250 -12.82 12.61 -18.45
CA ARG A 250 -13.33 12.49 -19.81
C ARG A 250 -14.34 13.59 -20.17
N TYR A 251 -15.18 13.98 -19.22
CA TYR A 251 -16.15 15.04 -19.43
C TYR A 251 -15.48 16.40 -19.66
N GLU A 252 -14.43 16.72 -18.88
CA GLU A 252 -13.72 17.99 -19.00
C GLU A 252 -12.76 18.07 -20.18
N THR A 253 -12.04 16.97 -20.45
CA THR A 253 -10.96 16.96 -21.44
C THR A 253 -11.41 16.44 -22.82
N GLY A 254 -12.55 15.77 -22.90
CA GLY A 254 -13.00 15.03 -24.09
C GLY A 254 -12.28 13.68 -24.29
N GLU A 255 -11.23 13.39 -23.51
CA GLU A 255 -10.39 12.21 -23.65
C GLU A 255 -10.49 11.29 -22.42
N PRO A 256 -10.45 9.97 -22.59
CA PRO A 256 -10.47 9.06 -21.44
C PRO A 256 -9.15 9.14 -20.66
N LEU A 257 -9.23 8.89 -19.37
CA LEU A 257 -8.05 8.71 -18.54
C LEU A 257 -7.25 7.49 -19.03
N ARG A 258 -5.99 7.70 -19.43
CA ARG A 258 -5.14 6.69 -20.04
C ARG A 258 -4.25 5.99 -19.02
N ASN A 259 -3.99 4.69 -19.23
CA ASN A 259 -3.07 3.91 -18.41
C ASN A 259 -1.75 3.68 -19.14
N GLN A 260 -0.66 3.64 -18.38
CA GLN A 260 0.61 3.17 -18.93
C GLN A 260 0.54 1.66 -19.19
N PRO A 261 1.17 1.15 -20.25
CA PRO A 261 1.16 -0.28 -20.58
C PRO A 261 2.10 -1.08 -19.66
N PHE A 262 1.74 -1.17 -18.37
CA PHE A 262 2.56 -1.81 -17.32
C PHE A 262 2.84 -3.29 -17.63
N LEU A 263 1.82 -4.05 -18.04
CA LEU A 263 1.96 -5.46 -18.32
C LEU A 263 2.85 -5.69 -19.54
N THR A 264 2.67 -4.89 -20.59
CA THR A 264 3.53 -4.94 -21.78
C THR A 264 4.99 -4.70 -21.40
N ALA A 265 5.29 -3.64 -20.63
CA ALA A 265 6.64 -3.34 -20.17
C ALA A 265 7.21 -4.48 -19.31
N ARG A 266 6.37 -5.08 -18.45
CA ARG A 266 6.78 -6.22 -17.61
C ARG A 266 7.13 -7.45 -18.45
N LEU A 267 6.27 -7.87 -19.40
CA LEU A 267 6.51 -9.03 -20.24
C LEU A 267 7.74 -8.84 -21.14
N LEU A 268 7.96 -7.61 -21.63
CA LEU A 268 9.18 -7.27 -22.36
C LEU A 268 10.41 -7.43 -21.47
N ALA A 269 10.40 -6.84 -20.28
CA ALA A 269 11.51 -6.94 -19.33
C ALA A 269 11.80 -8.38 -18.90
N ASP A 270 10.79 -9.21 -18.76
CA ASP A 270 10.88 -10.64 -18.42
C ASP A 270 11.55 -11.49 -19.52
N GLY A 271 11.49 -11.06 -20.78
CA GLY A 271 12.08 -11.76 -21.92
C GLY A 271 11.09 -12.41 -22.88
N PRO A 272 10.06 -13.13 -22.43
CA PRO A 272 9.06 -13.73 -23.33
C PRO A 272 8.38 -12.69 -24.24
N GLY A 273 8.08 -11.49 -23.71
CA GLY A 273 7.54 -10.39 -24.50
C GLY A 273 8.48 -9.94 -25.62
N ARG A 274 9.80 -9.88 -25.38
CA ARG A 274 10.77 -9.56 -26.43
C ARG A 274 10.84 -10.63 -27.52
N ALA A 275 10.78 -11.91 -27.12
CA ALA A 275 10.77 -13.02 -28.05
C ALA A 275 9.52 -12.99 -28.92
N TYR A 276 8.35 -12.77 -28.30
CA TYR A 276 7.09 -12.61 -29.04
C TYR A 276 7.09 -11.39 -29.94
N LEU A 277 7.59 -10.24 -29.49
CA LEU A 277 7.65 -9.02 -30.29
C LEU A 277 8.44 -9.23 -31.58
N ARG A 278 9.64 -9.84 -31.49
CA ARG A 278 10.45 -10.16 -32.68
C ARG A 278 9.68 -11.05 -33.65
N HIS A 279 9.12 -12.14 -33.17
CA HIS A 279 8.34 -13.06 -33.96
C HIS A 279 7.13 -12.41 -34.63
N ALA A 280 6.38 -11.58 -33.89
CA ALA A 280 5.20 -10.89 -34.42
C ALA A 280 5.55 -9.87 -35.49
N CYS A 281 6.63 -9.08 -35.29
CA CYS A 281 7.08 -8.10 -36.26
C CYS A 281 7.63 -8.74 -37.54
N GLU A 282 8.30 -9.89 -37.45
CA GLU A 282 8.79 -10.66 -38.61
C GLU A 282 7.65 -11.28 -39.44
N LYS A 283 6.54 -11.65 -38.80
CA LYS A 283 5.34 -12.16 -39.45
C LYS A 283 4.41 -11.09 -40.01
N GLY A 284 4.81 -9.82 -39.97
CA GLY A 284 4.00 -8.72 -40.47
C GLY A 284 2.86 -8.28 -39.51
N ASN A 285 2.83 -8.77 -38.28
CA ASN A 285 1.92 -8.24 -37.27
C ASN A 285 2.36 -6.82 -36.88
N VAL A 286 1.50 -5.84 -37.11
CA VAL A 286 1.82 -4.43 -36.89
C VAL A 286 1.50 -4.07 -35.43
N TYR A 287 2.50 -4.17 -34.57
CA TYR A 287 2.48 -3.51 -33.26
C TYR A 287 3.27 -2.21 -33.34
N THR A 288 2.81 -1.16 -32.71
CA THR A 288 3.55 0.10 -32.52
C THR A 288 4.92 -0.16 -31.89
N LEU A 289 5.01 -1.14 -30.99
CA LEU A 289 6.26 -1.63 -30.40
C LEU A 289 7.31 -2.10 -31.42
N CYS A 290 6.94 -2.48 -32.63
CA CYS A 290 7.89 -2.91 -33.66
C CYS A 290 8.89 -1.81 -34.02
N HIS A 291 8.52 -0.54 -33.91
CA HIS A 291 9.44 0.59 -34.09
C HIS A 291 10.58 0.62 -33.04
N TYR A 292 10.34 0.02 -31.88
CA TYR A 292 11.28 0.01 -30.75
C TYR A 292 12.01 -1.32 -30.55
N LYS A 293 11.82 -2.30 -31.47
CA LYS A 293 12.38 -3.67 -31.33
C LYS A 293 13.91 -3.71 -31.24
N ALA A 294 14.61 -2.69 -31.72
CA ALA A 294 16.07 -2.57 -31.64
C ALA A 294 16.58 -2.09 -30.26
N LYS A 295 15.70 -1.57 -29.40
CA LYS A 295 16.06 -1.15 -28.05
C LYS A 295 16.24 -2.35 -27.13
N PRO A 296 16.96 -2.21 -26.00
CA PRO A 296 17.23 -3.32 -25.06
C PRO A 296 15.96 -3.93 -24.45
N LEU A 297 14.94 -3.13 -24.15
CA LEU A 297 13.62 -3.54 -23.62
C LEU A 297 13.70 -4.57 -22.46
N ASN A 298 14.74 -4.52 -21.62
CA ASN A 298 15.01 -5.48 -20.56
C ASN A 298 14.75 -4.94 -19.14
N ASN A 299 14.27 -3.71 -19.03
CA ASN A 299 13.91 -3.07 -17.79
C ASN A 299 12.54 -2.36 -17.96
N SER A 300 11.54 -2.75 -17.16
CA SER A 300 10.19 -2.16 -17.25
C SER A 300 10.17 -0.69 -16.87
N GLU A 301 11.02 -0.25 -15.94
CA GLU A 301 11.11 1.16 -15.55
C GLU A 301 11.65 2.02 -16.69
N ASP A 302 12.71 1.55 -17.37
CA ASP A 302 13.26 2.28 -18.51
C ASP A 302 12.26 2.36 -19.65
N ILE A 303 11.52 1.29 -19.93
CA ILE A 303 10.49 1.26 -20.98
C ILE A 303 9.40 2.29 -20.72
N LEU A 304 8.94 2.40 -19.47
CA LEU A 304 7.82 3.27 -19.09
C LEU A 304 8.25 4.71 -18.79
N TRP A 305 9.34 4.90 -18.04
CA TRP A 305 9.64 6.16 -17.37
C TRP A 305 10.93 6.85 -17.84
N SER A 306 11.75 6.21 -18.68
CA SER A 306 12.97 6.86 -19.17
C SER A 306 12.66 7.85 -20.27
N ASP A 307 13.18 9.07 -20.13
CA ASP A 307 13.23 10.12 -21.15
C ASP A 307 14.39 9.95 -22.14
N MET A 308 15.28 8.97 -21.89
CA MET A 308 16.43 8.72 -22.75
C MET A 308 16.05 8.00 -24.04
N PRO A 309 16.40 8.55 -25.23
CA PRO A 309 16.07 7.93 -26.52
C PRO A 309 16.58 6.50 -26.68
N ARG A 310 17.64 6.11 -25.96
CA ARG A 310 18.24 4.77 -26.03
C ARG A 310 17.43 3.69 -25.33
N SER A 311 16.76 4.00 -24.24
CA SER A 311 16.08 3.03 -23.37
C SER A 311 14.58 3.28 -23.24
N GLY A 312 14.14 4.54 -23.24
CA GLY A 312 12.76 4.92 -23.10
C GLY A 312 11.90 4.53 -24.30
N VAL A 313 10.64 4.22 -24.03
CA VAL A 313 9.62 3.96 -25.07
C VAL A 313 8.42 4.87 -24.83
N PHE A 314 7.76 4.72 -23.66
CA PHE A 314 6.50 5.40 -23.41
C PHE A 314 6.66 6.90 -23.16
N MET A 315 7.61 7.32 -22.34
CA MET A 315 7.80 8.75 -22.04
C MET A 315 8.27 9.57 -23.22
N ILE A 316 9.05 9.00 -24.13
CA ILE A 316 9.54 9.71 -25.32
C ILE A 316 8.59 9.64 -26.52
N ALA A 317 7.53 8.82 -26.42
CA ALA A 317 6.55 8.66 -27.48
C ALA A 317 5.60 9.87 -27.55
N ASP A 318 5.19 10.24 -28.76
CA ASP A 318 4.10 11.18 -28.96
C ASP A 318 2.76 10.62 -28.47
N TYR A 319 1.75 11.50 -28.35
CA TYR A 319 0.44 11.13 -27.82
C TYR A 319 -0.21 9.95 -28.57
N ASN A 320 -0.24 9.98 -29.88
CA ASN A 320 -0.87 8.93 -30.69
C ASN A 320 -0.16 7.58 -30.52
N THR A 321 1.16 7.60 -30.42
CA THR A 321 1.96 6.41 -30.14
C THR A 321 1.67 5.86 -28.73
N ARG A 322 1.53 6.70 -27.72
CA ARG A 322 1.13 6.27 -26.35
C ARG A 322 -0.25 5.63 -26.34
N VAL A 323 -1.22 6.25 -27.03
CA VAL A 323 -2.57 5.68 -27.19
C VAL A 323 -2.51 4.31 -27.85
N ALA A 324 -1.76 4.18 -28.94
CA ALA A 324 -1.62 2.90 -29.64
C ALA A 324 -0.92 1.83 -28.77
N LEU A 325 0.07 2.20 -27.95
CA LEU A 325 0.75 1.28 -27.03
C LEU A 325 -0.22 0.75 -25.97
N GLU A 326 -1.07 1.63 -25.40
CA GLU A 326 -2.09 1.23 -24.42
C GLU A 326 -3.16 0.34 -25.05
N GLU A 327 -3.74 0.75 -26.18
CA GLU A 327 -4.81 -0.01 -26.85
C GLU A 327 -4.35 -1.40 -27.33
N GLN A 328 -3.07 -1.54 -27.68
CA GLN A 328 -2.48 -2.81 -28.11
C GLN A 328 -2.08 -3.71 -26.94
N GLU A 329 -2.02 -3.19 -25.68
CA GLU A 329 -1.55 -3.95 -24.53
C GLU A 329 -2.29 -5.28 -24.34
N PRO A 330 -3.65 -5.36 -24.32
CA PRO A 330 -4.33 -6.62 -24.10
C PRO A 330 -3.98 -7.69 -25.16
N ARG A 331 -3.89 -7.27 -26.43
CA ARG A 331 -3.52 -8.17 -27.52
C ARG A 331 -2.06 -8.64 -27.41
N PHE A 332 -1.15 -7.75 -27.04
CA PHE A 332 0.27 -8.07 -26.87
C PHE A 332 0.50 -9.01 -25.69
N VAL A 333 -0.17 -8.77 -24.56
CA VAL A 333 -0.11 -9.61 -23.36
C VAL A 333 -0.60 -11.02 -23.65
N LEU A 334 -1.80 -11.14 -24.22
CA LEU A 334 -2.36 -12.45 -24.59
C LEU A 334 -1.49 -13.19 -25.62
N GLY A 335 -0.98 -12.47 -26.62
CA GLY A 335 -0.09 -13.04 -27.62
C GLY A 335 1.22 -13.53 -27.02
N THR A 336 1.81 -12.80 -26.09
CA THR A 336 3.03 -13.21 -25.38
C THR A 336 2.80 -14.48 -24.56
N ILE A 337 1.70 -14.53 -23.79
CA ILE A 337 1.35 -15.69 -22.97
C ILE A 337 1.10 -16.91 -23.84
N ALA A 338 0.37 -16.75 -24.94
CA ALA A 338 0.08 -17.85 -25.88
C ALA A 338 1.37 -18.36 -26.60
N TYR A 339 2.30 -17.44 -26.92
CA TYR A 339 3.55 -17.79 -27.59
C TYR A 339 4.53 -18.54 -26.68
N ALA A 340 4.65 -18.15 -25.41
CA ALA A 340 5.65 -18.72 -24.51
C ALA A 340 5.09 -18.91 -23.08
N PRO A 341 4.03 -19.72 -22.86
CA PRO A 341 3.32 -19.79 -21.59
C PRO A 341 4.20 -20.27 -20.43
N GLY A 342 5.02 -21.29 -20.66
CA GLY A 342 5.93 -21.84 -19.63
C GLY A 342 7.04 -20.86 -19.23
N ALA A 343 7.62 -20.15 -20.20
CA ALA A 343 8.66 -19.17 -19.94
C ALA A 343 8.09 -17.96 -19.17
N GLN A 344 6.87 -17.48 -19.53
CA GLN A 344 6.24 -16.39 -18.83
C GLN A 344 5.83 -16.79 -17.40
N LEU A 345 5.30 -18.00 -17.21
CA LEU A 345 4.98 -18.50 -15.86
C LEU A 345 6.25 -18.55 -14.99
N MET A 346 7.34 -19.04 -15.52
CA MET A 346 8.60 -19.11 -14.77
C MET A 346 9.16 -17.72 -14.42
N ALA A 347 9.08 -16.76 -15.35
CA ALA A 347 9.47 -15.38 -15.09
C ALA A 347 8.59 -14.75 -14.00
N SER A 348 7.27 -14.95 -14.06
CA SER A 348 6.31 -14.48 -13.07
C SER A 348 6.58 -15.09 -11.68
N LEU A 349 6.86 -16.39 -11.59
CA LEU A 349 7.20 -17.06 -10.32
C LEU A 349 8.52 -16.55 -9.76
N LYS A 350 9.52 -16.31 -10.63
CA LYS A 350 10.80 -15.71 -10.22
C LYS A 350 10.60 -14.30 -9.65
N ASN A 351 9.83 -13.45 -10.33
CA ASN A 351 9.54 -12.08 -9.88
C ASN A 351 8.77 -12.10 -8.55
N TRP A 352 7.79 -12.99 -8.39
CA TRP A 352 7.09 -13.18 -7.14
C TRP A 352 8.01 -13.59 -6.00
N GLY A 353 8.87 -14.60 -6.23
CA GLY A 353 9.86 -15.05 -5.24
C GLY A 353 10.84 -13.94 -4.85
N GLN A 354 11.33 -13.16 -5.83
CA GLN A 354 12.18 -12.00 -5.59
C GLN A 354 11.45 -10.94 -4.76
N GLN A 355 10.17 -10.62 -5.11
CA GLN A 355 9.40 -9.63 -4.39
C GLN A 355 9.20 -10.01 -2.92
N LEU A 356 8.99 -11.28 -2.59
CA LEU A 356 8.80 -11.76 -1.22
C LEU A 356 9.98 -11.43 -0.29
N ILE A 357 11.20 -11.39 -0.83
CA ILE A 357 12.43 -11.19 -0.05
C ILE A 357 13.00 -9.77 -0.13
N LEU A 358 12.44 -8.92 -0.98
CA LEU A 358 12.87 -7.52 -1.11
C LEU A 358 12.29 -6.67 0.00
N ILE A 359 12.94 -6.69 1.17
CA ILE A 359 12.47 -6.03 2.40
C ILE A 359 13.54 -5.09 2.90
N PHE A 360 13.51 -3.84 2.45
CA PHE A 360 14.33 -2.76 2.97
C PHE A 360 13.74 -1.39 2.56
N VAL A 361 14.16 -0.34 3.25
CA VAL A 361 13.77 1.02 2.94
C VAL A 361 14.70 1.55 1.85
N GLU A 362 14.13 2.01 0.74
CA GLU A 362 14.87 2.64 -0.37
C GLU A 362 15.10 4.12 -0.13
N ASP A 363 16.11 4.68 -0.80
CA ASP A 363 16.27 6.12 -0.88
C ASP A 363 15.14 6.73 -1.72
N PRO A 364 14.43 7.73 -1.18
CA PRO A 364 13.19 8.21 -1.78
C PRO A 364 13.39 9.02 -3.05
N ILE A 365 14.51 9.74 -3.15
CA ILE A 365 14.82 10.64 -4.27
C ILE A 365 16.22 10.35 -4.78
N ARG A 366 16.32 9.93 -6.06
CA ARG A 366 17.61 9.62 -6.70
C ARG A 366 18.35 10.86 -7.18
N ASN A 367 17.64 11.91 -7.60
CA ASN A 367 18.20 13.17 -8.05
C ASN A 367 17.51 14.35 -7.37
N PRO A 368 17.89 14.68 -6.14
CA PRO A 368 17.25 15.77 -5.39
C PRO A 368 17.46 17.15 -6.03
N HIS A 369 18.54 17.34 -6.80
CA HIS A 369 18.84 18.62 -7.41
C HIS A 369 17.75 19.09 -8.39
N PHE A 370 17.18 18.17 -9.16
CA PHE A 370 16.05 18.44 -10.06
C PHE A 370 14.90 19.15 -9.31
N TYR A 371 14.49 18.60 -8.18
CA TYR A 371 13.37 19.13 -7.39
C TYR A 371 13.68 20.48 -6.75
N LEU A 372 14.94 20.76 -6.39
CA LEU A 372 15.35 22.04 -5.81
C LEU A 372 15.39 23.17 -6.84
N THR A 373 15.60 22.87 -8.10
CA THR A 373 15.68 23.85 -9.18
C THR A 373 14.34 24.12 -9.85
N ASP A 374 13.37 23.23 -9.74
CA ASP A 374 12.06 23.36 -10.34
C ASP A 374 11.25 24.50 -9.68
N PRO A 375 10.72 25.46 -10.44
CA PRO A 375 9.94 26.58 -9.90
C PRO A 375 8.67 26.13 -9.15
N TYR A 376 8.08 25.02 -9.56
CA TYR A 376 6.88 24.44 -8.97
C TYR A 376 7.11 24.04 -7.49
N TRP A 377 8.20 23.33 -7.20
CA TRP A 377 8.55 22.89 -5.87
C TRP A 377 8.90 24.04 -4.92
N ARG A 378 9.43 25.15 -5.46
CA ARG A 378 9.72 26.35 -4.66
C ARG A 378 8.49 27.02 -4.06
N GLN A 379 7.30 26.71 -4.59
CA GLN A 379 6.03 27.26 -4.11
C GLN A 379 5.33 26.37 -3.07
N THR A 380 5.97 25.29 -2.64
CA THR A 380 5.44 24.32 -1.68
C THR A 380 6.28 24.33 -0.40
N ASN A 381 5.80 23.67 0.66
CA ASN A 381 6.56 23.42 1.88
C ASN A 381 7.49 22.19 1.78
N LEU A 382 7.63 21.61 0.59
CA LEU A 382 8.49 20.45 0.33
C LEU A 382 10.00 20.77 0.23
N PRO A 383 10.46 21.98 -0.24
CA PRO A 383 11.87 22.28 -0.40
C PRO A 383 12.76 21.96 0.81
N PRO A 384 12.40 22.31 2.08
CA PRO A 384 13.23 21.97 3.24
C PRO A 384 13.44 20.46 3.44
N VAL A 385 12.42 19.65 3.08
CA VAL A 385 12.51 18.18 3.12
C VAL A 385 13.45 17.69 2.03
N ILE A 386 13.35 18.24 0.83
CA ILE A 386 14.18 17.88 -0.34
C ILE A 386 15.63 18.27 -0.12
N GLU A 387 15.91 19.45 0.44
CA GLU A 387 17.27 19.91 0.79
C GLU A 387 17.94 18.93 1.75
N ARG A 388 17.22 18.46 2.77
CA ARG A 388 17.73 17.46 3.71
C ARG A 388 18.07 16.15 3.01
N VAL A 389 17.23 15.70 2.07
CA VAL A 389 17.48 14.51 1.25
C VAL A 389 18.72 14.72 0.38
N ALA A 390 18.90 15.91 -0.22
CA ALA A 390 20.08 16.26 -1.01
C ALA A 390 21.37 16.19 -0.19
N ASP A 391 21.35 16.71 1.03
CA ASP A 391 22.49 16.66 1.93
C ASP A 391 22.84 15.25 2.38
N CYS A 392 21.85 14.40 2.64
CA CYS A 392 22.05 12.98 2.89
C CYS A 392 22.73 12.27 1.70
N GLY A 393 22.29 12.57 0.48
CA GLY A 393 22.89 12.01 -0.75
C GLY A 393 24.36 12.37 -0.93
N LYS A 394 24.73 13.63 -0.67
CA LYS A 394 26.13 14.11 -0.74
C LYS A 394 27.07 13.41 0.25
N HIS A 395 26.55 13.00 1.39
CA HIS A 395 27.33 12.37 2.46
C HIS A 395 27.24 10.85 2.47
N GLY A 396 26.61 10.23 1.45
CA GLY A 396 26.46 8.77 1.32
C GLY A 396 25.61 8.14 2.43
N ARG A 397 24.79 8.93 3.14
CA ARG A 397 23.89 8.45 4.18
C ARG A 397 22.49 8.32 3.63
N GLY A 398 21.80 7.24 4.01
CA GLY A 398 20.39 7.05 3.65
C GLY A 398 19.54 8.24 4.09
N CYS A 399 18.77 8.78 3.17
CA CYS A 399 18.06 10.04 3.37
C CYS A 399 16.76 9.90 4.17
N GLN A 400 16.30 8.70 4.41
CA GLN A 400 15.06 8.42 5.16
C GLN A 400 15.29 8.23 6.65
N SER A 401 16.54 8.06 7.05
CA SER A 401 16.92 7.79 8.41
C SER A 401 18.36 8.22 8.63
N ARG A 402 18.69 8.60 9.87
CA ARG A 402 20.08 8.71 10.31
C ARG A 402 20.81 7.35 10.29
N LEU A 403 20.06 6.27 10.16
CA LEU A 403 20.58 4.94 9.89
C LEU A 403 20.89 4.79 8.40
N THR A 404 21.96 4.09 8.06
CA THR A 404 22.28 3.78 6.67
C THR A 404 21.28 2.76 6.10
N MET A 405 21.09 2.76 4.77
CA MET A 405 20.24 1.79 4.09
C MET A 405 20.70 0.34 4.36
N ALA A 406 22.01 0.10 4.40
CA ALA A 406 22.56 -1.22 4.70
C ALA A 406 22.19 -1.68 6.13
N GLN A 407 22.25 -0.78 7.12
CA GLN A 407 21.84 -1.07 8.50
C GLN A 407 20.35 -1.36 8.58
N SER A 408 19.51 -0.57 7.90
CA SER A 408 18.06 -0.82 7.82
C SER A 408 17.75 -2.18 7.20
N ARG A 409 18.41 -2.54 6.10
CA ARG A 409 18.21 -3.82 5.42
C ARG A 409 18.57 -5.02 6.30
N SER A 410 19.74 -5.01 6.91
CA SER A 410 20.18 -6.12 7.76
C SER A 410 19.32 -6.22 9.03
N TRP A 411 19.00 -5.10 9.68
CA TRP A 411 18.18 -5.05 10.87
C TRP A 411 16.78 -5.59 10.60
N HIS A 412 16.03 -4.98 9.68
CA HIS A 412 14.66 -5.41 9.39
C HIS A 412 14.62 -6.83 8.84
N GLY A 413 15.53 -7.21 7.94
CA GLY A 413 15.57 -8.56 7.36
C GLY A 413 15.73 -9.64 8.43
N SER A 414 16.68 -9.50 9.35
CA SER A 414 16.93 -10.46 10.42
C SER A 414 15.74 -10.59 11.37
N TRP A 415 15.17 -9.47 11.81
CA TRP A 415 14.02 -9.47 12.71
C TRP A 415 12.74 -9.99 12.06
N LEU A 416 12.54 -9.74 10.77
CA LEU A 416 11.37 -10.27 10.03
C LEU A 416 11.46 -11.78 9.84
N ILE A 417 12.65 -12.33 9.63
CA ILE A 417 12.86 -13.79 9.62
C ILE A 417 12.51 -14.37 10.99
N ALA A 418 13.02 -13.76 12.08
CA ALA A 418 12.70 -14.20 13.45
C ALA A 418 11.20 -14.07 13.74
N ALA A 419 10.55 -13.00 13.31
CA ALA A 419 9.11 -12.79 13.46
C ALA A 419 8.29 -13.83 12.67
N ALA A 420 8.70 -14.17 11.45
CA ALA A 420 8.05 -15.21 10.66
C ALA A 420 8.17 -16.59 11.31
N ALA A 421 9.36 -16.93 11.82
CA ALA A 421 9.56 -18.16 12.58
C ALA A 421 8.70 -18.17 13.87
N ALA A 422 8.66 -17.06 14.62
CA ALA A 422 7.82 -16.92 15.79
C ALA A 422 6.32 -17.05 15.47
N LEU A 423 5.87 -16.46 14.35
CA LEU A 423 4.49 -16.58 13.87
C LEU A 423 4.13 -18.04 13.57
N GLY A 424 4.99 -18.74 12.85
CA GLY A 424 4.80 -20.16 12.51
C GLY A 424 4.77 -21.06 13.74
N LEU A 425 5.73 -20.87 14.66
CA LEU A 425 5.80 -21.63 15.91
C LEU A 425 4.58 -21.36 16.80
N ALA A 426 4.23 -20.09 16.99
CA ALA A 426 3.06 -19.72 17.80
C ALA A 426 1.76 -20.27 17.21
N ALA A 427 1.61 -20.24 15.88
CA ALA A 427 0.47 -20.83 15.18
C ALA A 427 0.40 -22.37 15.40
N ALA A 428 1.54 -23.07 15.30
CA ALA A 428 1.62 -24.50 15.56
C ALA A 428 1.24 -24.84 17.00
N LEU A 429 1.75 -24.09 17.99
CA LEU A 429 1.42 -24.28 19.41
C LEU A 429 -0.07 -24.02 19.69
N ILE A 430 -0.67 -22.98 19.12
CA ILE A 430 -2.12 -22.72 19.25
C ILE A 430 -2.92 -23.86 18.61
N ARG A 431 -2.50 -24.36 17.44
CA ARG A 431 -3.14 -25.49 16.77
C ARG A 431 -3.07 -26.75 17.62
N GLN A 432 -1.90 -27.05 18.21
CA GLN A 432 -1.71 -28.16 19.13
C GLN A 432 -2.62 -28.03 20.37
N ARG A 433 -2.67 -26.85 20.97
CA ARG A 433 -3.57 -26.54 22.09
C ARG A 433 -5.04 -26.78 21.73
N MET A 434 -5.47 -26.38 20.52
CA MET A 434 -6.83 -26.64 20.06
C MET A 434 -7.12 -28.14 19.87
N ALA A 435 -6.12 -28.93 19.50
CA ALA A 435 -6.27 -30.37 19.31
C ALA A 435 -6.38 -31.11 20.64
N THR A 436 -5.62 -30.67 21.66
CA THR A 436 -5.52 -31.34 22.99
C THR A 436 -6.48 -30.76 24.04
N GLY A 437 -6.92 -29.50 23.87
CA GLY A 437 -7.69 -28.78 24.89
C GLY A 437 -9.21 -29.07 24.82
N ARG A 438 -9.81 -29.25 25.99
CA ARG A 438 -11.26 -29.41 26.16
C ARG A 438 -11.93 -28.05 26.41
N GLY A 439 -12.61 -27.50 25.41
CA GLY A 439 -13.75 -26.55 25.57
C GLY A 439 -13.44 -25.07 25.48
N GLU A 440 -13.03 -24.41 26.52
CA GLU A 440 -13.02 -22.95 26.62
C GLU A 440 -11.86 -22.28 25.87
N GLY A 441 -12.18 -21.23 25.06
CA GLY A 441 -11.18 -20.46 24.30
C GLY A 441 -10.86 -20.94 22.90
N ARG A 442 -11.35 -22.13 22.44
CA ARG A 442 -11.10 -22.68 21.10
C ARG A 442 -11.63 -21.76 19.98
N GLY A 443 -12.74 -21.07 20.22
CA GLY A 443 -13.30 -20.11 19.27
C GLY A 443 -12.38 -18.92 19.03
N ASP A 444 -11.78 -18.39 20.11
CA ASP A 444 -10.83 -17.27 20.02
C ASP A 444 -9.53 -17.70 19.37
N ASP A 445 -9.03 -18.89 19.69
CA ASP A 445 -7.82 -19.46 19.09
C ASP A 445 -8.00 -19.63 17.57
N ARG A 446 -9.18 -20.10 17.09
CA ARG A 446 -9.50 -20.15 15.67
C ARG A 446 -9.51 -18.79 15.01
N ARG A 447 -10.11 -17.77 15.65
CA ARG A 447 -10.14 -16.40 15.12
C ARG A 447 -8.74 -15.80 15.00
N LEU A 448 -7.90 -16.01 16.01
CA LEU A 448 -6.51 -15.56 15.97
C LEU A 448 -5.70 -16.21 14.86
N LEU A 449 -5.85 -17.53 14.67
CA LEU A 449 -5.24 -18.22 13.53
C LEU A 449 -5.77 -17.71 12.19
N ALA A 450 -7.07 -17.43 12.09
CA ALA A 450 -7.66 -16.84 10.87
C ALA A 450 -7.05 -15.49 10.55
N VAL A 451 -6.83 -14.61 11.55
CA VAL A 451 -6.13 -13.32 11.36
C VAL A 451 -4.69 -13.54 10.92
N ALA A 452 -3.96 -14.45 11.57
CA ALA A 452 -2.57 -14.76 11.19
C ALA A 452 -2.47 -15.28 9.75
N ILE A 453 -3.41 -16.12 9.32
CA ILE A 453 -3.51 -16.61 7.93
C ILE A 453 -3.80 -15.44 6.98
N MET A 454 -4.74 -14.55 7.31
CA MET A 454 -5.04 -13.38 6.48
C MET A 454 -3.85 -12.43 6.37
N PHE A 455 -3.08 -12.23 7.44
CA PHE A 455 -1.88 -11.41 7.43
C PHE A 455 -0.79 -12.00 6.52
N ALA A 456 -0.49 -13.28 6.69
CA ALA A 456 0.45 -13.98 5.83
C ALA A 456 0.00 -13.98 4.36
N ALA A 457 -1.29 -14.26 4.11
CA ALA A 457 -1.88 -14.22 2.78
C ALA A 457 -1.80 -12.82 2.16
N GLY A 458 -2.09 -11.75 2.92
CA GLY A 458 -1.98 -10.37 2.46
C GLY A 458 -0.57 -10.04 1.99
N VAL A 459 0.45 -10.42 2.76
CA VAL A 459 1.88 -10.24 2.43
C VAL A 459 2.25 -11.02 1.15
N ILE A 460 1.79 -12.27 1.02
CA ILE A 460 2.05 -13.14 -0.13
C ILE A 460 1.35 -12.63 -1.38
N LEU A 461 0.09 -12.23 -1.27
CA LEU A 461 -0.71 -11.71 -2.40
C LEU A 461 -0.21 -10.34 -2.87
N ASN A 462 0.18 -9.45 -1.95
CA ASN A 462 0.79 -8.18 -2.32
C ASN A 462 2.10 -8.41 -3.13
N ALA A 463 2.94 -9.36 -2.69
CA ALA A 463 4.14 -9.72 -3.43
C ALA A 463 3.83 -10.29 -4.83
N ALA A 464 2.76 -11.10 -4.95
CA ALA A 464 2.34 -11.64 -6.24
C ALA A 464 1.87 -10.51 -7.18
N VAL A 465 0.95 -9.66 -6.71
CA VAL A 465 0.42 -8.55 -7.53
C VAL A 465 1.53 -7.62 -7.96
N CYS A 466 2.36 -7.15 -7.03
CA CYS A 466 3.41 -6.19 -7.37
C CYS A 466 4.54 -6.81 -8.20
N GLY A 467 5.04 -7.98 -7.81
CA GLY A 467 6.16 -8.62 -8.49
C GLY A 467 5.83 -9.12 -9.90
N ILE A 468 4.62 -9.66 -10.10
CA ILE A 468 4.19 -10.22 -11.39
C ILE A 468 3.70 -9.14 -12.36
N LEU A 469 2.91 -8.16 -11.87
CA LEU A 469 2.23 -7.21 -12.75
C LEU A 469 3.02 -5.91 -12.98
N SER A 470 3.88 -5.51 -12.03
CA SER A 470 4.69 -4.30 -12.12
C SER A 470 6.18 -4.65 -12.20
N GLY A 471 6.76 -5.03 -11.06
CA GLY A 471 8.16 -5.42 -10.95
C GLY A 471 8.57 -5.61 -9.49
N PRO A 472 9.65 -6.37 -9.21
CA PRO A 472 10.13 -6.54 -7.86
C PRO A 472 10.82 -5.28 -7.35
N PHE A 473 10.18 -4.58 -6.38
CA PHE A 473 10.74 -3.40 -5.71
C PHE A 473 10.67 -3.54 -4.20
N PRO A 474 11.70 -3.12 -3.46
CA PRO A 474 11.73 -3.19 -1.99
C PRO A 474 10.55 -2.46 -1.36
N ARG A 475 10.17 -1.29 -1.88
CA ARG A 475 9.03 -0.49 -1.42
C ARG A 475 7.75 -1.31 -1.32
N TYR A 476 7.45 -2.12 -2.34
CA TYR A 476 6.18 -2.86 -2.39
C TYR A 476 6.05 -3.94 -1.32
N GLN A 477 7.14 -4.55 -0.90
CA GLN A 477 7.06 -5.55 0.17
C GLN A 477 7.20 -4.91 1.54
N SER A 478 8.06 -3.90 1.66
CA SER A 478 8.34 -3.25 2.95
C SER A 478 7.13 -2.53 3.53
N ARG A 479 6.21 -2.01 2.70
CA ARG A 479 4.99 -1.32 3.14
C ARG A 479 3.97 -2.20 3.87
N ILE A 480 4.07 -3.53 3.76
CA ILE A 480 3.07 -4.47 4.26
C ILE A 480 3.64 -5.53 5.23
N VAL A 481 4.95 -5.79 5.19
CA VAL A 481 5.52 -6.92 5.95
C VAL A 481 5.41 -6.76 7.48
N TRP A 482 5.13 -5.58 7.99
CA TRP A 482 4.87 -5.31 9.40
C TRP A 482 3.70 -6.14 9.98
N LEU A 483 2.84 -6.69 9.11
CA LEU A 483 1.79 -7.61 9.48
C LEU A 483 2.33 -8.92 10.07
N ILE A 484 3.53 -9.35 9.69
CA ILE A 484 4.14 -10.58 10.19
C ILE A 484 4.50 -10.46 11.68
N PRO A 485 5.29 -9.48 12.15
CA PRO A 485 5.52 -9.31 13.58
C PRO A 485 4.25 -8.94 14.35
N ALA A 486 3.29 -8.22 13.75
CA ALA A 486 2.00 -7.94 14.39
C ALA A 486 1.20 -9.24 14.65
N GLY A 487 1.14 -10.13 13.66
CA GLY A 487 0.52 -11.44 13.80
C GLY A 487 1.23 -12.32 14.84
N ALA A 488 2.57 -12.34 14.83
CA ALA A 488 3.37 -13.06 15.83
C ALA A 488 3.05 -12.57 17.26
N MET A 489 3.03 -11.25 17.46
CA MET A 489 2.71 -10.67 18.78
C MET A 489 1.31 -11.03 19.25
N LEU A 490 0.30 -11.02 18.36
CA LEU A 490 -1.06 -11.46 18.70
C LEU A 490 -1.10 -12.91 19.21
N LEU A 491 -0.42 -13.83 18.52
CA LEU A 491 -0.41 -15.23 18.88
C LEU A 491 0.40 -15.48 20.16
N LEU A 492 1.54 -14.83 20.32
CA LEU A 492 2.39 -14.94 21.51
C LEU A 492 1.69 -14.41 22.77
N MET A 493 0.98 -13.28 22.68
CA MET A 493 0.18 -12.75 23.79
C MET A 493 -0.92 -13.73 24.21
N ARG A 494 -1.55 -14.41 23.25
CA ARG A 494 -2.53 -15.46 23.54
C ARG A 494 -1.92 -16.67 24.22
N LEU A 495 -0.74 -17.11 23.82
CA LEU A 495 -0.04 -18.25 24.41
C LEU A 495 0.45 -17.98 25.85
N ARG A 496 0.84 -16.72 26.12
CA ARG A 496 1.30 -16.31 27.47
C ARG A 496 0.22 -16.45 28.54
N ARG A 497 -1.05 -16.43 28.15
CA ARG A 497 -2.17 -16.64 29.08
C ARG A 497 -2.18 -18.07 29.59
N LYS A 498 -1.91 -18.25 30.91
CA LYS A 498 -2.25 -19.49 31.61
C LYS A 498 -3.76 -19.71 31.51
N GLN A 499 -4.20 -20.88 31.10
CA GLN A 499 -5.61 -21.26 31.30
C GLN A 499 -5.86 -21.28 32.80
N PRO A 500 -7.01 -20.78 33.30
CA PRO A 500 -7.43 -21.09 34.66
C PRO A 500 -7.41 -22.62 34.76
N VAL A 501 -6.64 -23.13 35.70
CA VAL A 501 -6.67 -24.54 36.04
C VAL A 501 -8.09 -24.82 36.54
N ALA A 502 -8.77 -25.81 35.97
CA ALA A 502 -10.16 -26.19 36.30
C ALA A 502 -10.34 -26.64 37.79
N GLY A 503 -9.42 -26.26 38.66
CA GLY A 503 -9.40 -26.55 40.08
C GLY A 503 -9.72 -25.39 41.01
N ASP A 504 -9.74 -24.13 40.52
CA ASP A 504 -9.90 -22.95 41.40
C ASP A 504 -11.37 -22.48 41.56
N ILE A 505 -12.36 -23.26 41.13
CA ILE A 505 -13.80 -22.92 41.29
C ILE A 505 -14.42 -23.66 42.49
N ALA A 506 -13.63 -24.19 43.37
CA ALA A 506 -14.14 -24.88 44.58
C ALA A 506 -13.54 -24.26 45.86
N VAL A 507 -13.74 -22.98 46.11
CA VAL A 507 -13.80 -22.36 47.45
C VAL A 507 -13.95 -20.82 47.25
N ALA A 508 -15.18 -20.35 47.18
CA ALA A 508 -15.59 -19.04 47.66
C ALA A 508 -17.12 -18.97 47.69
#